data_257891763e368981a930c55a20a5028d
#
_entry.id   257891763e368981a930c55a20a5028d
#
_cell.length_a   1.000
_cell.length_b   1.000
_cell.length_c   1.000
_cell.angle_alpha   90.00
_cell.angle_beta   90.00
_cell.angle_gamma   90.00
#
_symmetry.space_group_name_H-M   'P 1'
#
loop_
_entity.id
_entity.type
_entity.pdbx_description
1 polymer ?
#
loop_
_entity_poly.entity_id
_entity_poly.type
_entity_poly.pdbx_seq_one_letter_code
_entity_poly.pdbx_strand_id
1 'polypeptide(L)'
;LGVFSALLVSLIGTALALIAGYFGGTADKTICAVIDIAMAVPSLPLTMLLIAYLKSGMFSLILAISITAWTGTARILRTRVKQICELPYIKIEKAMGVSAPVIMVRHILPNLKDILLTRMALSVSGAMTTESGLSFLGLGTYGQKSWGNILHFAFFRNSILRKQIWWYLPPIICISVAVMGFMLVGYYGRQRRE
;
A
#
# COMPACT_ATOMS: atom_id res chain seq x y z
N LEU A 1 -0.33 8.34 9.80
CA LEU A 1 0.15 6.98 9.58
C LEU A 1 -0.14 6.54 8.15
N GLY A 2 -1.42 6.47 7.70
CA GLY A 2 -1.82 5.94 6.39
C GLY A 2 -1.06 6.50 5.19
N VAL A 3 -0.88 7.82 5.12
CA VAL A 3 -0.13 8.47 4.02
C VAL A 3 1.34 8.06 4.00
N PHE A 4 2.01 8.02 5.14
CA PHE A 4 3.43 7.61 5.22
C PHE A 4 3.62 6.14 4.84
N SER A 5 2.74 5.25 5.32
CA SER A 5 2.77 3.85 4.89
C SER A 5 2.54 3.70 3.39
N ALA A 6 1.57 4.44 2.81
CA ALA A 6 1.30 4.40 1.38
C ALA A 6 2.46 4.93 0.54
N LEU A 7 3.19 5.96 1.01
CA LEU A 7 4.41 6.44 0.35
C LEU A 7 5.49 5.36 0.31
N LEU A 8 5.77 4.69 1.42
CA LEU A 8 6.76 3.61 1.48
C LEU A 8 6.33 2.40 0.62
N VAL A 9 5.06 1.99 0.72
CA VAL A 9 4.49 0.93 -0.13
C VAL A 9 4.67 1.26 -1.61
N SER A 10 4.35 2.49 -2.00
CA SER A 10 4.47 2.94 -3.39
C SER A 10 5.92 3.02 -3.84
N LEU A 11 6.82 3.50 -2.99
CA LEU A 11 8.25 3.58 -3.29
C LEU A 11 8.85 2.19 -3.52
N ILE A 12 8.67 1.27 -2.57
CA ILE A 12 9.17 -0.11 -2.67
C ILE A 12 8.54 -0.81 -3.88
N GLY A 13 7.22 -0.74 -4.01
CA GLY A 13 6.50 -1.38 -5.10
C GLY A 13 6.89 -0.86 -6.48
N THR A 14 7.09 0.46 -6.62
CA THR A 14 7.52 1.07 -7.89
C THR A 14 8.96 0.70 -8.24
N ALA A 15 9.89 0.74 -7.28
CA ALA A 15 11.28 0.37 -7.52
C ALA A 15 11.40 -1.07 -8.03
N LEU A 16 10.74 -2.01 -7.36
CA LEU A 16 10.75 -3.42 -7.76
C LEU A 16 10.03 -3.64 -9.09
N ALA A 17 8.92 -2.93 -9.33
CA ALA A 17 8.20 -3.00 -10.60
C ALA A 17 9.04 -2.50 -11.78
N LEU A 18 9.77 -1.40 -11.61
CA LEU A 18 10.67 -0.85 -12.64
C LEU A 18 11.79 -1.84 -12.96
N ILE A 19 12.44 -2.40 -11.95
CA ILE A 19 13.52 -3.37 -12.14
C ILE A 19 12.99 -4.63 -12.86
N ALA A 20 11.91 -5.23 -12.35
CA ALA A 20 11.34 -6.45 -12.92
C ALA A 20 10.81 -6.22 -14.35
N GLY A 21 10.07 -5.14 -14.56
CA GLY A 21 9.43 -4.85 -15.85
C GLY A 21 10.41 -4.41 -16.93
N TYR A 22 11.46 -3.66 -16.58
CA TYR A 22 12.43 -3.15 -17.53
C TYR A 22 13.47 -4.20 -17.96
N PHE A 23 14.11 -4.89 -17.00
CA PHE A 23 15.16 -5.87 -17.30
C PHE A 23 14.58 -7.20 -17.79
N GLY A 24 13.38 -7.58 -17.32
CA GLY A 24 12.79 -8.86 -17.73
C GLY A 24 13.60 -10.08 -17.29
N GLY A 25 13.49 -11.17 -18.04
CA GLY A 25 14.32 -12.37 -17.89
C GLY A 25 14.38 -12.91 -16.46
N THR A 26 15.61 -13.12 -15.96
CA THR A 26 15.87 -13.65 -14.60
C THR A 26 15.46 -12.69 -13.49
N ALA A 27 15.73 -11.39 -13.64
CA ALA A 27 15.33 -10.37 -12.65
C ALA A 27 13.81 -10.36 -12.44
N ASP A 28 13.07 -10.44 -13.53
CA ASP A 28 11.62 -10.51 -13.50
C ASP A 28 11.12 -11.79 -12.80
N LYS A 29 11.66 -12.95 -13.15
CA LYS A 29 11.31 -14.23 -12.53
C LYS A 29 11.58 -14.22 -11.02
N THR A 30 12.74 -13.72 -10.61
CA THR A 30 13.12 -13.67 -9.18
C THR A 30 12.21 -12.74 -8.40
N ILE A 31 11.96 -11.52 -8.91
CA ILE A 31 11.08 -10.56 -8.23
C ILE A 31 9.64 -11.08 -8.16
N CYS A 32 9.15 -11.75 -9.23
CA CYS A 32 7.83 -12.39 -9.20
C CYS A 32 7.76 -13.50 -8.16
N ALA A 33 8.78 -14.37 -8.07
CA ALA A 33 8.81 -15.41 -7.06
C ALA A 33 8.79 -14.83 -5.63
N VAL A 34 9.53 -13.75 -5.37
CA VAL A 34 9.49 -13.05 -4.08
C VAL A 34 8.10 -12.47 -3.80
N ILE A 35 7.46 -11.84 -4.81
CA ILE A 35 6.09 -11.34 -4.68
C ILE A 35 5.10 -12.48 -4.36
N ASP A 36 5.22 -13.60 -5.06
CA ASP A 36 4.32 -14.75 -4.90
C ASP A 36 4.48 -15.40 -3.51
N ILE A 37 5.72 -15.57 -3.03
CA ILE A 37 6.00 -16.05 -1.67
C ILE A 37 5.43 -15.07 -0.63
N ALA A 38 5.68 -13.77 -0.80
CA ALA A 38 5.19 -12.77 0.14
C ALA A 38 3.64 -12.69 0.17
N MET A 39 2.98 -12.94 -0.96
CA MET A 39 1.50 -12.97 -1.04
C MET A 39 0.89 -14.28 -0.53
N ALA A 40 1.66 -15.37 -0.44
CA ALA A 40 1.20 -16.63 0.15
C ALA A 40 1.01 -16.52 1.67
N VAL A 41 1.73 -15.59 2.32
CA VAL A 41 1.60 -15.36 3.77
C VAL A 41 0.43 -14.41 4.03
N PRO A 42 -0.54 -14.77 4.90
CA PRO A 42 -1.63 -13.87 5.26
C PRO A 42 -1.09 -12.56 5.87
N SER A 43 -1.46 -11.42 5.30
CA SER A 43 -0.88 -10.12 5.64
C SER A 43 -1.12 -9.70 7.09
N LEU A 44 -2.35 -9.92 7.63
CA LEU A 44 -2.68 -9.53 9.00
C LEU A 44 -1.84 -10.28 10.05
N PRO A 45 -1.78 -11.62 10.08
CA PRO A 45 -0.91 -12.36 10.99
C PRO A 45 0.56 -11.94 10.88
N LEU A 46 1.07 -11.74 9.64
CA LEU A 46 2.45 -11.31 9.45
C LEU A 46 2.69 -9.91 10.03
N THR A 47 1.76 -8.98 9.81
CA THR A 47 1.86 -7.63 10.36
C THR A 47 1.82 -7.63 11.89
N MET A 48 0.95 -8.47 12.50
CA MET A 48 0.86 -8.64 13.95
C MET A 48 2.19 -9.16 14.54
N LEU A 49 2.79 -10.15 13.89
CA LEU A 49 4.08 -10.72 14.28
C LEU A 49 5.20 -9.68 14.21
N LEU A 50 5.24 -8.90 13.13
CA LEU A 50 6.23 -7.82 12.95
C LEU A 50 6.09 -6.75 14.04
N ILE A 51 4.87 -6.34 14.40
CA ILE A 51 4.64 -5.34 15.44
C ILE A 51 5.05 -5.88 16.81
N ALA A 52 4.74 -7.14 17.11
CA ALA A 52 5.15 -7.78 18.36
C ALA A 52 6.68 -7.81 18.51
N TYR A 53 7.41 -8.02 17.41
CA TYR A 53 8.87 -8.04 17.39
C TYR A 53 9.48 -6.61 17.46
N LEU A 54 8.94 -5.65 16.71
CA LEU A 54 9.47 -4.28 16.56
C LEU A 54 9.17 -3.36 17.75
N LYS A 55 8.41 -3.82 18.75
CA LYS A 55 7.82 -3.03 19.84
C LYS A 55 6.74 -2.05 19.37
N SER A 56 5.83 -1.72 20.29
CA SER A 56 4.71 -0.81 20.01
C SER A 56 5.19 0.61 19.68
N GLY A 57 4.79 1.13 18.53
CA GLY A 57 5.14 2.48 18.12
C GLY A 57 4.58 2.82 16.74
N MET A 58 4.37 4.10 16.48
CA MET A 58 3.87 4.58 15.19
C MET A 58 4.80 4.18 14.03
N PHE A 59 6.10 4.26 14.25
CA PHE A 59 7.11 3.89 13.25
C PHE A 59 7.09 2.39 12.95
N SER A 60 6.95 1.56 13.98
CA SER A 60 6.83 0.11 13.85
C SER A 60 5.58 -0.29 13.04
N LEU A 61 4.44 0.38 13.28
CA LEU A 61 3.22 0.20 12.50
C LEU A 61 3.42 0.57 11.03
N ILE A 62 4.04 1.72 10.75
CA ILE A 62 4.33 2.15 9.37
C ILE A 62 5.21 1.14 8.66
N LEU A 63 6.29 0.68 9.30
CA LEU A 63 7.20 -0.31 8.73
C LEU A 63 6.50 -1.64 8.49
N ALA A 64 5.79 -2.17 9.49
CA ALA A 64 5.11 -3.46 9.38
C ALA A 64 4.07 -3.47 8.25
N ILE A 65 3.24 -2.42 8.15
CA ILE A 65 2.27 -2.26 7.06
C ILE A 65 2.99 -2.13 5.72
N SER A 66 4.08 -1.38 5.65
CA SER A 66 4.81 -1.18 4.39
C SER A 66 5.48 -2.45 3.89
N ILE A 67 6.07 -3.24 4.80
CA ILE A 67 6.72 -4.52 4.48
C ILE A 67 5.70 -5.57 3.97
N THR A 68 4.45 -5.49 4.40
CA THR A 68 3.43 -6.47 4.01
C THR A 68 2.60 -6.05 2.79
N ALA A 69 2.44 -4.74 2.53
CA ALA A 69 1.48 -4.23 1.55
C ALA A 69 2.07 -3.87 0.16
N TRP A 70 3.39 -3.86 -0.02
CA TRP A 70 4.04 -3.43 -1.27
C TRP A 70 3.79 -4.38 -2.47
N THR A 71 3.52 -5.65 -2.22
CA THR A 71 3.42 -6.72 -3.24
C THR A 71 2.35 -6.44 -4.28
N GLY A 72 1.15 -6.01 -3.85
CA GLY A 72 0.06 -5.68 -4.75
C GLY A 72 0.37 -4.50 -5.67
N THR A 73 1.07 -3.49 -5.17
CA THR A 73 1.52 -2.34 -5.97
C THR A 73 2.60 -2.76 -6.97
N ALA A 74 3.59 -3.52 -6.53
CA ALA A 74 4.66 -4.04 -7.38
C ALA A 74 4.11 -4.87 -8.53
N ARG A 75 3.17 -5.78 -8.28
CA ARG A 75 2.58 -6.66 -9.31
C ARG A 75 1.85 -5.87 -10.40
N ILE A 76 1.03 -4.89 -10.02
CA ILE A 76 0.26 -4.09 -10.98
C ILE A 76 1.18 -3.19 -11.81
N LEU A 77 2.09 -2.47 -11.14
CA LEU A 77 3.01 -1.56 -11.83
C LEU A 77 3.97 -2.31 -12.74
N ARG A 78 4.46 -3.49 -12.35
CA ARG A 78 5.30 -4.36 -13.20
C ARG A 78 4.64 -4.66 -14.55
N THR A 79 3.37 -5.04 -14.54
CA THR A 79 2.63 -5.31 -15.78
C THR A 79 2.58 -4.07 -16.67
N ARG A 80 2.36 -2.91 -16.09
CA ARG A 80 2.32 -1.65 -16.83
C ARG A 80 3.70 -1.24 -17.35
N VAL A 81 4.76 -1.42 -16.55
CA VAL A 81 6.15 -1.19 -17.00
C VAL A 81 6.47 -2.02 -18.23
N LYS A 82 6.11 -3.32 -18.23
CA LYS A 82 6.31 -4.18 -19.40
C LYS A 82 5.60 -3.65 -20.64
N GLN A 83 4.34 -3.22 -20.50
CA GLN A 83 3.60 -2.63 -21.63
C GLN A 83 4.29 -1.39 -22.17
N ILE A 84 4.78 -0.51 -21.29
CA ILE A 84 5.50 0.70 -21.71
C ILE A 84 6.82 0.35 -22.42
N CYS A 85 7.54 -0.67 -21.94
CA CYS A 85 8.79 -1.13 -22.56
C CYS A 85 8.61 -1.65 -23.99
N GLU A 86 7.41 -2.07 -24.37
CA GLU A 86 7.08 -2.50 -25.74
C GLU A 86 6.80 -1.34 -26.72
N LEU A 87 6.64 -0.13 -26.22
CA LEU A 87 6.37 1.03 -27.06
C LEU A 87 7.57 1.34 -28.00
N PRO A 88 7.29 1.72 -29.27
CA PRO A 88 8.33 1.91 -30.28
C PRO A 88 9.44 2.90 -29.86
N TYR A 89 9.09 4.01 -29.24
CA TYR A 89 10.07 5.01 -28.84
C TYR A 89 11.02 4.49 -27.74
N ILE A 90 10.53 3.66 -26.81
CA ILE A 90 11.40 3.04 -25.78
C ILE A 90 12.37 2.02 -26.41
N LYS A 91 11.89 1.27 -27.42
CA LYS A 91 12.76 0.33 -28.17
C LYS A 91 13.86 1.06 -28.94
N ILE A 92 13.53 2.21 -29.54
CA ILE A 92 14.51 3.06 -30.23
C ILE A 92 15.56 3.59 -29.26
N GLU A 93 15.16 4.12 -28.09
CA GLU A 93 16.10 4.60 -27.08
C GLU A 93 17.04 3.51 -26.57
N LYS A 94 16.49 2.31 -26.33
CA LYS A 94 17.34 1.14 -25.98
C LYS A 94 18.34 0.81 -27.09
N ALA A 95 17.93 0.85 -28.37
CA ALA A 95 18.79 0.60 -29.51
C ALA A 95 19.88 1.66 -29.68
N MET A 96 19.58 2.93 -29.34
CA MET A 96 20.56 4.02 -29.33
C MET A 96 21.52 3.99 -28.14
N GLY A 97 21.40 3.00 -27.24
CA GLY A 97 22.31 2.85 -26.12
C GLY A 97 22.02 3.77 -24.92
N VAL A 98 20.82 4.37 -24.83
CA VAL A 98 20.44 5.20 -23.67
C VAL A 98 20.46 4.33 -22.42
N SER A 99 21.07 4.83 -21.35
CA SER A 99 21.22 4.05 -20.10
C SER A 99 19.88 3.73 -19.44
N ALA A 100 19.78 2.52 -18.87
CA ALA A 100 18.57 2.02 -18.23
C ALA A 100 17.97 2.98 -17.17
N PRO A 101 18.75 3.59 -16.24
CA PRO A 101 18.20 4.53 -15.26
C PRO A 101 17.55 5.75 -15.92
N VAL A 102 18.11 6.27 -17.00
CA VAL A 102 17.56 7.41 -17.73
C VAL A 102 16.21 7.04 -18.34
N ILE A 103 16.12 5.90 -19.03
CA ILE A 103 14.85 5.41 -19.60
C ILE A 103 13.81 5.21 -18.50
N MET A 104 14.16 4.55 -17.38
CA MET A 104 13.24 4.31 -16.26
C MET A 104 12.71 5.60 -15.65
N VAL A 105 13.58 6.58 -15.35
CA VAL A 105 13.19 7.80 -14.64
C VAL A 105 12.56 8.83 -15.58
N ARG A 106 13.09 9.00 -16.80
CA ARG A 106 12.66 10.06 -17.72
C ARG A 106 11.48 9.67 -18.60
N HIS A 107 11.32 8.38 -18.89
CA HIS A 107 10.30 7.92 -19.84
C HIS A 107 9.27 6.98 -19.20
N ILE A 108 9.69 5.96 -18.41
CA ILE A 108 8.74 5.00 -17.85
C ILE A 108 7.99 5.59 -16.64
N LEU A 109 8.70 6.15 -15.68
CA LEU A 109 8.10 6.66 -14.44
C LEU A 109 7.04 7.76 -14.67
N PRO A 110 7.24 8.75 -15.55
CA PRO A 110 6.18 9.72 -15.88
C PRO A 110 4.94 9.10 -16.51
N ASN A 111 5.10 8.03 -17.30
CA ASN A 111 3.99 7.29 -17.89
C ASN A 111 3.26 6.37 -16.89
N LEU A 112 3.84 6.14 -15.71
CA LEU A 112 3.21 5.40 -14.62
C LEU A 112 2.44 6.29 -13.64
N LYS A 113 2.61 7.63 -13.72
CA LYS A 113 2.11 8.58 -12.70
C LYS A 113 0.63 8.38 -12.35
N ASP A 114 -0.22 8.16 -13.34
CA ASP A 114 -1.67 8.06 -13.12
C ASP A 114 -2.05 6.77 -12.38
N ILE A 115 -1.45 5.64 -12.77
CA ILE A 115 -1.63 4.38 -12.05
C ILE A 115 -0.97 4.45 -10.67
N LEU A 116 0.18 5.11 -10.55
CA LEU A 116 0.88 5.27 -9.29
C LEU A 116 0.04 6.09 -8.29
N LEU A 117 -0.53 7.21 -8.71
CA LEU A 117 -1.42 8.03 -7.87
C LEU A 117 -2.66 7.26 -7.43
N THR A 118 -3.28 6.53 -8.36
CA THR A 118 -4.40 5.64 -8.04
C THR A 118 -4.01 4.59 -7.01
N ARG A 119 -2.86 3.93 -7.19
CA ARG A 119 -2.35 2.92 -6.27
C ARG A 119 -1.98 3.51 -4.90
N MET A 120 -1.42 4.72 -4.86
CA MET A 120 -1.16 5.44 -3.61
C MET A 120 -2.45 5.69 -2.83
N ALA A 121 -3.49 6.23 -3.45
CA ALA A 121 -4.77 6.49 -2.78
C ALA A 121 -5.38 5.19 -2.22
N LEU A 122 -5.37 4.10 -2.98
CA LEU A 122 -5.83 2.79 -2.51
C LEU A 122 -4.94 2.22 -1.39
N SER A 123 -3.63 2.47 -1.43
CA SER A 123 -2.71 2.07 -0.37
C SER A 123 -2.94 2.84 0.92
N VAL A 124 -3.34 4.13 0.85
CA VAL A 124 -3.76 4.90 2.04
C VAL A 124 -4.97 4.24 2.68
N SER A 125 -6.00 3.92 1.89
CA SER A 125 -7.22 3.25 2.38
C SER A 125 -6.88 1.91 3.04
N GLY A 126 -6.05 1.09 2.40
CA GLY A 126 -5.60 -0.20 2.94
C GLY A 126 -4.82 -0.05 4.24
N ALA A 127 -3.88 0.90 4.30
CA ALA A 127 -3.09 1.17 5.50
C ALA A 127 -3.95 1.68 6.67
N MET A 128 -4.96 2.52 6.40
CA MET A 128 -5.90 2.98 7.42
C MET A 128 -6.76 1.83 7.97
N THR A 129 -7.25 0.95 7.10
CA THR A 129 -8.03 -0.22 7.50
C THR A 129 -7.19 -1.18 8.33
N THR A 130 -5.95 -1.45 7.91
CA THR A 130 -5.02 -2.32 8.64
C THR A 130 -4.65 -1.73 10.00
N GLU A 131 -4.33 -0.43 10.06
CA GLU A 131 -4.04 0.26 11.33
C GLU A 131 -5.23 0.18 12.28
N SER A 132 -6.43 0.49 11.79
CA SER A 132 -7.63 0.48 12.62
C SER A 132 -7.94 -0.94 13.14
N GLY A 133 -7.73 -1.97 12.32
CA GLY A 133 -7.87 -3.37 12.73
C GLY A 133 -6.84 -3.78 13.79
N LEU A 134 -5.58 -3.42 13.61
CA LEU A 134 -4.51 -3.72 14.56
C LEU A 134 -4.71 -2.98 15.88
N SER A 135 -5.09 -1.70 15.83
CA SER A 135 -5.43 -0.91 17.02
C SER A 135 -6.65 -1.45 17.75
N PHE A 136 -7.67 -1.94 17.01
CA PHE A 136 -8.82 -2.63 17.59
C PHE A 136 -8.42 -3.92 18.33
N LEU A 137 -7.45 -4.67 17.80
CA LEU A 137 -6.91 -5.87 18.43
C LEU A 137 -5.96 -5.58 19.61
N GLY A 138 -5.74 -4.29 19.95
CA GLY A 138 -4.88 -3.87 21.05
C GLY A 138 -3.40 -3.76 20.69
N LEU A 139 -3.04 -3.89 19.41
CA LEU A 139 -1.67 -3.75 18.89
C LEU A 139 -1.35 -2.33 18.43
N GLY A 140 -2.24 -1.36 18.71
CA GLY A 140 -2.04 0.03 18.41
C GLY A 140 -0.94 0.68 19.25
N THR A 141 -0.55 1.90 18.87
CA THR A 141 0.46 2.66 19.61
C THR A 141 -0.09 3.15 20.94
N TYR A 142 0.61 2.85 22.04
CA TYR A 142 0.26 3.33 23.37
C TYR A 142 0.19 4.87 23.40
N GLY A 143 -0.88 5.39 24.01
CA GLY A 143 -1.06 6.85 24.18
C GLY A 143 -1.55 7.59 22.93
N GLN A 144 -1.63 6.98 21.76
CA GLN A 144 -2.20 7.62 20.57
C GLN A 144 -3.70 7.36 20.47
N LYS A 145 -4.44 8.45 20.22
CA LYS A 145 -5.88 8.40 19.97
C LYS A 145 -6.11 8.03 18.51
N SER A 146 -6.46 6.78 18.23
CA SER A 146 -6.91 6.35 16.90
C SER A 146 -8.35 5.84 16.99
N TRP A 147 -9.04 5.85 15.85
CA TRP A 147 -10.41 5.31 15.79
C TRP A 147 -10.45 3.82 16.15
N GLY A 148 -9.42 3.06 15.76
CA GLY A 148 -9.27 1.65 16.14
C GLY A 148 -9.14 1.46 17.66
N ASN A 149 -8.36 2.32 18.33
CA ASN A 149 -8.23 2.29 19.80
C ASN A 149 -9.55 2.63 20.50
N ILE A 150 -10.34 3.58 19.97
CA ILE A 150 -11.65 3.89 20.53
C ILE A 150 -12.56 2.66 20.43
N LEU A 151 -12.55 1.96 19.30
CA LEU A 151 -13.31 0.72 19.11
C LEU A 151 -12.84 -0.40 20.05
N HIS A 152 -11.53 -0.53 20.26
CA HIS A 152 -10.96 -1.47 21.24
C HIS A 152 -11.55 -1.27 22.63
N PHE A 153 -11.48 -0.05 23.16
CA PHE A 153 -12.02 0.26 24.49
C PHE A 153 -13.53 0.12 24.55
N ALA A 154 -14.25 0.52 23.50
CA ALA A 154 -15.70 0.32 23.43
C ALA A 154 -16.09 -1.15 23.50
N PHE A 155 -15.35 -2.02 22.80
CA PHE A 155 -15.57 -3.47 22.81
C PHE A 155 -15.28 -4.08 24.18
N PHE A 156 -14.10 -3.80 24.76
CA PHE A 156 -13.70 -4.36 26.07
C PHE A 156 -14.57 -3.89 27.22
N ARG A 157 -15.20 -2.72 27.10
CA ARG A 157 -16.16 -2.22 28.11
C ARG A 157 -17.61 -2.66 27.86
N ASN A 158 -17.82 -3.62 26.94
CA ASN A 158 -19.14 -4.15 26.60
C ASN A 158 -20.15 -3.06 26.18
N SER A 159 -19.68 -2.02 25.48
CA SER A 159 -20.53 -0.90 25.07
C SER A 159 -21.68 -1.33 24.16
N ILE A 160 -21.51 -2.39 23.38
CA ILE A 160 -22.53 -2.98 22.51
C ILE A 160 -23.68 -3.54 23.38
N LEU A 161 -23.35 -4.35 24.41
CA LEU A 161 -24.32 -4.93 25.32
C LEU A 161 -25.05 -3.85 26.15
N ARG A 162 -24.34 -2.76 26.49
CA ARG A 162 -24.88 -1.60 27.20
C ARG A 162 -25.63 -0.63 26.30
N LYS A 163 -25.78 -0.92 24.99
CA LYS A 163 -26.43 -0.07 24.01
C LYS A 163 -25.83 1.34 23.91
N GLN A 164 -24.54 1.50 24.17
CA GLN A 164 -23.82 2.80 24.12
C GLN A 164 -23.40 3.11 22.68
N ILE A 165 -24.38 3.35 21.80
CA ILE A 165 -24.20 3.54 20.36
C ILE A 165 -23.24 4.69 20.05
N TRP A 166 -23.29 5.77 20.84
CA TRP A 166 -22.44 6.95 20.71
C TRP A 166 -20.94 6.69 20.89
N TRP A 167 -20.53 5.53 21.43
CA TRP A 167 -19.14 5.21 21.65
C TRP A 167 -18.52 4.46 20.48
N TYR A 168 -19.22 3.50 19.89
CA TYR A 168 -18.67 2.68 18.80
C TYR A 168 -19.11 3.14 17.40
N LEU A 169 -20.28 3.75 17.24
CA LEU A 169 -20.81 4.16 15.92
C LEU A 169 -19.98 5.29 15.26
N PRO A 170 -19.59 6.38 15.97
CA PRO A 170 -18.83 7.46 15.36
C PRO A 170 -17.46 7.01 14.78
N PRO A 171 -16.62 6.22 15.47
CA PRO A 171 -15.36 5.73 14.88
C PRO A 171 -15.58 4.87 13.64
N ILE A 172 -16.62 4.02 13.63
CA ILE A 172 -16.95 3.18 12.47
C ILE A 172 -17.28 4.07 11.27
N ILE A 173 -18.14 5.07 11.45
CA ILE A 173 -18.51 6.02 10.39
C ILE A 173 -17.28 6.78 9.90
N CYS A 174 -16.46 7.30 10.81
CA CYS A 174 -15.25 8.05 10.45
C CYS A 174 -14.27 7.22 9.63
N ILE A 175 -14.00 5.97 10.04
CA ILE A 175 -13.13 5.05 9.28
C ILE A 175 -13.73 4.79 7.90
N SER A 176 -15.04 4.46 7.84
CA SER A 176 -15.72 4.13 6.58
C SER A 176 -15.71 5.30 5.60
N VAL A 177 -16.02 6.51 6.07
CA VAL A 177 -16.01 7.73 5.23
C VAL A 177 -14.60 8.06 4.75
N ALA A 178 -13.61 7.98 5.63
CA ALA A 178 -12.22 8.26 5.27
C ALA A 178 -11.68 7.25 4.24
N VAL A 179 -11.89 5.95 4.46
CA VAL A 179 -11.49 4.87 3.53
C VAL A 179 -12.20 5.04 2.18
N MET A 180 -13.52 5.29 2.20
CA MET A 180 -14.30 5.52 0.99
C MET A 180 -13.81 6.77 0.24
N GLY A 181 -13.51 7.86 0.94
CA GLY A 181 -12.96 9.08 0.34
C GLY A 181 -11.67 8.82 -0.44
N PHE A 182 -10.70 8.12 0.15
CA PHE A 182 -9.46 7.77 -0.55
C PHE A 182 -9.68 6.76 -1.69
N MET A 183 -10.61 5.81 -1.55
CA MET A 183 -10.98 4.90 -2.64
C MET A 183 -11.59 5.66 -3.83
N LEU A 184 -12.47 6.63 -3.58
CA LEU A 184 -13.07 7.46 -4.62
C LEU A 184 -12.02 8.33 -5.31
N VAL A 185 -11.09 8.94 -4.58
CA VAL A 185 -9.97 9.69 -5.17
C VAL A 185 -9.14 8.78 -6.08
N GLY A 186 -8.86 7.55 -5.66
CA GLY A 186 -8.16 6.57 -6.49
C GLY A 186 -8.93 6.16 -7.74
N TYR A 187 -10.24 5.98 -7.63
CA TYR A 187 -11.10 5.55 -8.73
C TYR A 187 -11.33 6.67 -9.75
N TYR A 188 -11.76 7.86 -9.32
CA TYR A 188 -12.04 8.99 -10.21
C TYR A 188 -10.78 9.67 -10.76
N GLY A 189 -9.67 9.59 -10.06
CA GLY A 189 -8.38 10.06 -10.57
C GLY A 189 -7.95 9.34 -11.86
N ARG A 190 -8.44 8.12 -12.09
CA ARG A 190 -8.22 7.35 -13.31
C ARG A 190 -9.15 7.78 -14.45
N GLN A 191 -10.44 8.01 -14.18
CA GLN A 191 -11.43 8.29 -15.23
C GLN A 191 -11.28 9.64 -15.92
N ARG A 192 -10.70 10.65 -15.28
CA ARG A 192 -10.56 12.00 -15.86
C ARG A 192 -9.48 12.10 -16.96
N ARG A 193 -8.75 11.03 -17.25
CA ARG A 193 -7.56 11.07 -18.12
C ARG A 193 -7.56 9.98 -19.21
N GLU A 194 -8.63 9.19 -19.31
CA GLU A 194 -9.00 8.41 -20.48
C GLU A 194 -9.87 9.27 -21.43
#